data_2e1c2a3fafd1ee2a2b4d01d204038cc7
#
_entry.id   2e1c2a3fafd1ee2a2b4d01d204038cc7
#
_cell.length_a   1.000
_cell.length_b   1.000
_cell.length_c   1.000
_cell.angle_alpha   90.00
_cell.angle_beta   90.00
_cell.angle_gamma   90.00
#
_symmetry.space_group_name_H-M   'P 1'
#
loop_
_entity.id
_entity.type
_entity.pdbx_description
1 polymer ?
#
loop_
_entity_poly.entity_id
_entity_poly.type
_entity_poly.pdbx_seq_one_letter_code
_entity_poly.pdbx_strand_id
1 'polypeptide(L)'
;NGIIKLKDGVGITATKNDIVENPHNVEIVEAEAAQLPNLLPDVDYAVINSNYAINAGLNPVNDSLLIEGSASAYANILAVKEGNETAPKILALKAALESKQVADFIAEKYTGSVVSVVENPTDGYDASVDYDALKGETISVAASPTPHAEILAEAAKLLAKEGWTLEVTEFEDYVQPNLVVDSGEIDANYFQHTPYLDDFN
;
A
#
# COMPACT_ATOMS: atom_id res chain seq x y z
N ASN A 1 23.95 -3.39 10.54
CA ASN A 1 24.64 -4.70 10.53
C ASN A 1 26.08 -4.62 9.99
N GLY A 2 26.55 -3.43 9.51
CA GLY A 2 27.93 -3.23 9.05
C GLY A 2 28.24 -3.82 7.67
N ILE A 3 27.23 -4.20 6.89
CA ILE A 3 27.39 -4.72 5.54
C ILE A 3 27.81 -3.61 4.59
N ILE A 4 27.11 -2.48 4.65
CA ILE A 4 27.43 -1.22 3.95
C ILE A 4 27.27 -0.06 4.92
N LYS A 5 27.86 1.09 4.59
CA LYS A 5 27.61 2.35 5.29
C LYS A 5 27.19 3.42 4.30
N LEU A 6 26.12 4.10 4.65
CA LEU A 6 25.60 5.22 3.88
C LEU A 6 26.21 6.54 4.39
N LYS A 7 26.23 7.53 3.51
CA LYS A 7 26.56 8.92 3.86
C LYS A 7 25.61 9.42 4.95
N ASP A 8 26.12 10.21 5.88
CA ASP A 8 25.30 10.78 6.96
C ASP A 8 24.21 11.72 6.43
N GLY A 9 23.01 11.59 6.99
CA GLY A 9 21.88 12.49 6.73
C GLY A 9 21.06 12.21 5.48
N VAL A 10 21.33 11.12 4.73
CA VAL A 10 20.57 10.78 3.51
C VAL A 10 19.18 10.21 3.82
N GLY A 11 18.98 9.63 5.01
CA GLY A 11 17.67 9.13 5.43
C GLY A 11 17.05 8.10 4.48
N ILE A 12 15.74 8.22 4.26
CA ILE A 12 14.95 7.31 3.41
C ILE A 12 15.13 7.57 1.90
N THR A 13 15.78 8.66 1.52
CA THR A 13 16.06 9.00 0.11
C THR A 13 17.41 8.46 -0.37
N ALA A 14 18.08 7.62 0.43
CA ALA A 14 19.37 7.03 0.10
C ALA A 14 19.29 6.18 -1.17
N THR A 15 20.33 6.33 -2.01
CA THR A 15 20.55 5.53 -3.22
C THR A 15 21.85 4.73 -3.09
N LYS A 16 22.13 3.83 -4.03
CA LYS A 16 23.43 3.13 -4.09
C LYS A 16 24.63 4.07 -4.21
N ASN A 17 24.42 5.29 -4.74
CA ASN A 17 25.46 6.32 -4.86
C ASN A 17 25.86 6.96 -3.51
N ASP A 18 25.06 6.75 -2.48
CA ASP A 18 25.31 7.24 -1.12
C ASP A 18 26.06 6.23 -0.24
N ILE A 19 26.47 5.09 -0.80
CA ILE A 19 27.29 4.11 -0.09
C ILE A 19 28.73 4.64 0.00
N VAL A 20 29.20 4.89 1.21
CA VAL A 20 30.55 5.41 1.48
C VAL A 20 31.52 4.31 1.94
N GLU A 21 31.02 3.21 2.50
CA GLU A 21 31.82 2.04 2.84
C GLU A 21 31.11 0.75 2.39
N ASN A 22 31.82 -0.13 1.73
CA ASN A 22 31.35 -1.42 1.27
C ASN A 22 32.42 -2.49 1.49
N PRO A 23 32.71 -2.87 2.75
CA PRO A 23 33.81 -3.74 3.10
C PRO A 23 33.68 -5.18 2.57
N HIS A 24 32.46 -5.58 2.21
CA HIS A 24 32.13 -6.91 1.69
C HIS A 24 32.02 -6.96 0.17
N ASN A 25 32.25 -5.84 -0.54
CA ASN A 25 32.09 -5.70 -1.98
C ASN A 25 30.69 -6.15 -2.46
N VAL A 26 29.64 -5.74 -1.74
CA VAL A 26 28.26 -6.03 -2.12
C VAL A 26 27.94 -5.32 -3.44
N GLU A 27 27.48 -6.06 -4.42
CA GLU A 27 26.96 -5.53 -5.67
C GLU A 27 25.45 -5.26 -5.52
N ILE A 28 25.03 -4.04 -5.82
CA ILE A 28 23.60 -3.64 -5.78
C ILE A 28 23.05 -3.71 -7.21
N VAL A 29 22.15 -4.67 -7.44
CA VAL A 29 21.41 -4.83 -8.68
C VAL A 29 20.02 -4.21 -8.50
N GLU A 30 19.70 -3.22 -9.31
CA GLU A 30 18.39 -2.57 -9.34
C GLU A 30 17.53 -3.21 -10.40
N ALA A 31 16.30 -3.54 -10.07
CA ALA A 31 15.34 -4.15 -10.99
C ALA A 31 13.92 -3.66 -10.67
N GLU A 32 13.02 -3.80 -11.65
CA GLU A 32 11.59 -3.54 -11.45
C GLU A 32 11.04 -4.38 -10.28
N ALA A 33 10.28 -3.74 -9.40
CA ALA A 33 9.81 -4.35 -8.14
C ALA A 33 9.05 -5.66 -8.36
N ALA A 34 8.20 -5.73 -9.40
CA ALA A 34 7.45 -6.92 -9.76
C ALA A 34 8.35 -8.12 -10.19
N GLN A 35 9.61 -7.87 -10.58
CA GLN A 35 10.55 -8.91 -11.00
C GLN A 35 11.42 -9.43 -9.85
N LEU A 36 11.49 -8.73 -8.72
CA LEU A 36 12.38 -9.09 -7.61
C LEU A 36 12.18 -10.52 -7.09
N PRO A 37 10.94 -11.05 -6.93
CA PRO A 37 10.76 -12.44 -6.51
C PRO A 37 11.36 -13.46 -7.49
N ASN A 38 11.31 -13.17 -8.79
CA ASN A 38 11.85 -14.04 -9.84
C ASN A 38 13.39 -14.04 -9.86
N LEU A 39 14.02 -12.95 -9.41
CA LEU A 39 15.47 -12.82 -9.35
C LEU A 39 16.08 -13.43 -8.08
N LEU A 40 15.27 -13.77 -7.08
CA LEU A 40 15.75 -14.29 -5.80
C LEU A 40 16.69 -15.52 -5.94
N PRO A 41 16.49 -16.46 -6.88
CA PRO A 41 17.42 -17.57 -7.06
C PRO A 41 18.82 -17.19 -7.60
N ASP A 42 18.93 -16.00 -8.19
CA ASP A 42 20.15 -15.53 -8.88
C ASP A 42 20.98 -14.55 -8.03
N VAL A 43 20.52 -14.20 -6.82
CA VAL A 43 21.15 -13.24 -5.90
C VAL A 43 21.29 -13.83 -4.50
N ASP A 44 22.22 -13.31 -3.70
CA ASP A 44 22.37 -13.75 -2.31
C ASP A 44 21.24 -13.22 -1.41
N TYR A 45 20.74 -12.01 -1.69
CA TYR A 45 19.67 -11.33 -0.95
C TYR A 45 18.85 -10.48 -1.89
N ALA A 46 17.54 -10.36 -1.62
CA ALA A 46 16.65 -9.41 -2.29
C ALA A 46 15.82 -8.63 -1.27
N VAL A 47 15.58 -7.34 -1.54
CA VAL A 47 14.62 -6.52 -0.81
C VAL A 47 13.35 -6.48 -1.64
N ILE A 48 12.29 -7.10 -1.15
CA ILE A 48 11.05 -7.34 -1.89
C ILE A 48 9.88 -6.72 -1.14
N ASN A 49 9.07 -5.92 -1.83
CA ASN A 49 7.83 -5.39 -1.27
C ASN A 49 6.86 -6.54 -0.94
N SER A 50 6.18 -6.46 0.21
CA SER A 50 5.35 -7.55 0.72
C SER A 50 4.25 -8.01 -0.24
N ASN A 51 3.63 -7.10 -1.00
CA ASN A 51 2.63 -7.46 -2.01
C ASN A 51 3.20 -8.40 -3.08
N TYR A 52 4.39 -8.12 -3.61
CA TYR A 52 5.04 -8.99 -4.60
C TYR A 52 5.53 -10.31 -3.99
N ALA A 53 6.03 -10.27 -2.75
CA ALA A 53 6.39 -11.48 -2.03
C ALA A 53 5.19 -12.42 -1.84
N ILE A 54 4.04 -11.89 -1.38
CA ILE A 54 2.81 -12.65 -1.17
C ILE A 54 2.28 -13.21 -2.50
N ASN A 55 2.25 -12.41 -3.57
CA ASN A 55 1.84 -12.86 -4.90
C ASN A 55 2.73 -13.98 -5.45
N ALA A 56 4.02 -13.98 -5.10
CA ALA A 56 4.96 -15.04 -5.45
C ALA A 56 4.89 -16.26 -4.53
N GLY A 57 3.96 -16.30 -3.57
CA GLY A 57 3.80 -17.40 -2.62
C GLY A 57 4.79 -17.40 -1.46
N LEU A 58 5.56 -16.32 -1.28
CA LEU A 58 6.45 -16.16 -0.13
C LEU A 58 5.66 -15.59 1.07
N ASN A 59 6.04 -16.02 2.27
CA ASN A 59 5.49 -15.48 3.51
C ASN A 59 6.47 -14.47 4.11
N PRO A 60 6.17 -13.14 4.10
CA PRO A 60 7.08 -12.12 4.62
C PRO A 60 7.52 -12.32 6.07
N VAL A 61 6.71 -12.98 6.91
CA VAL A 61 7.06 -13.24 8.32
C VAL A 61 7.99 -14.44 8.44
N ASN A 62 7.71 -15.53 7.71
CA ASN A 62 8.38 -16.81 7.92
C ASN A 62 9.59 -17.02 7.00
N ASP A 63 9.57 -16.43 5.79
CA ASP A 63 10.58 -16.68 4.75
C ASP A 63 11.61 -15.55 4.67
N SER A 64 11.37 -14.39 5.34
CA SER A 64 12.33 -13.28 5.32
C SER A 64 13.41 -13.41 6.41
N LEU A 65 14.59 -12.88 6.11
CA LEU A 65 15.66 -12.69 7.10
C LEU A 65 15.43 -11.46 7.98
N LEU A 66 14.76 -10.46 7.43
CA LEU A 66 14.37 -9.21 8.10
C LEU A 66 13.03 -8.76 7.52
N ILE A 67 12.16 -8.29 8.37
CA ILE A 67 10.88 -7.68 8.01
C ILE A 67 10.79 -6.29 8.64
N GLU A 68 10.20 -5.34 7.91
CA GLU A 68 9.95 -4.01 8.40
C GLU A 68 8.83 -4.01 9.45
N GLY A 69 9.00 -3.24 10.52
CA GLY A 69 8.01 -3.14 11.59
C GLY A 69 6.89 -2.15 11.27
N SER A 70 5.82 -2.17 12.10
CA SER A 70 4.64 -1.29 11.96
C SER A 70 4.92 0.22 12.17
N ALA A 71 6.06 0.59 12.75
CA ALA A 71 6.50 1.98 12.91
C ALA A 71 7.19 2.54 11.67
N SER A 72 6.90 1.98 10.50
CA SER A 72 7.49 2.35 9.22
C SER A 72 6.92 3.66 8.68
N ALA A 73 7.78 4.44 8.00
CA ALA A 73 7.37 5.60 7.18
C ALA A 73 6.66 5.16 5.88
N TYR A 74 6.63 3.87 5.58
CA TYR A 74 6.08 3.28 4.36
C TYR A 74 4.69 2.68 4.57
N ALA A 75 3.91 3.18 5.55
CA ALA A 75 2.50 2.82 5.66
C ALA A 75 1.76 3.23 4.38
N ASN A 76 0.92 2.32 3.87
CA ASN A 76 0.17 2.59 2.64
C ASN A 76 -0.96 3.59 2.90
N ILE A 77 -1.22 4.42 1.90
CA ILE A 77 -2.17 5.52 1.93
C ILE A 77 -3.27 5.33 0.89
N LEU A 78 -4.42 5.96 1.14
CA LEU A 78 -5.42 6.23 0.11
C LEU A 78 -5.05 7.55 -0.55
N ALA A 79 -4.65 7.53 -1.83
CA ALA A 79 -4.30 8.73 -2.58
C ALA A 79 -5.41 9.09 -3.56
N VAL A 80 -5.64 10.39 -3.73
CA VAL A 80 -6.69 10.98 -4.57
C VAL A 80 -6.11 12.15 -5.37
N LYS A 81 -6.82 12.58 -6.42
CA LYS A 81 -6.48 13.82 -7.12
C LYS A 81 -6.61 15.00 -6.16
N GLU A 82 -5.66 15.94 -6.23
CA GLU A 82 -5.65 17.17 -5.44
C GLU A 82 -7.00 17.90 -5.50
N GLY A 83 -7.52 18.25 -4.33
CA GLY A 83 -8.83 18.89 -4.15
C GLY A 83 -9.99 17.93 -3.93
N ASN A 84 -9.80 16.62 -4.04
CA ASN A 84 -10.84 15.60 -3.83
C ASN A 84 -10.79 14.97 -2.43
N GLU A 85 -9.85 15.36 -1.57
CA GLU A 85 -9.58 14.73 -0.25
C GLU A 85 -10.81 14.74 0.68
N THR A 86 -11.68 15.73 0.52
CA THR A 86 -12.89 15.90 1.32
C THR A 86 -14.18 15.55 0.56
N ALA A 87 -14.08 14.96 -0.62
CA ALA A 87 -15.25 14.50 -1.35
C ALA A 87 -16.00 13.43 -0.52
N PRO A 88 -17.35 13.49 -0.40
CA PRO A 88 -18.10 12.58 0.46
C PRO A 88 -17.80 11.11 0.22
N LYS A 89 -17.63 10.68 -1.04
CA LYS A 89 -17.29 9.31 -1.38
C LYS A 89 -15.89 8.90 -0.89
N ILE A 90 -14.94 9.84 -0.87
CA ILE A 90 -13.58 9.58 -0.37
C ILE A 90 -13.58 9.50 1.16
N LEU A 91 -14.34 10.36 1.84
CA LEU A 91 -14.51 10.29 3.30
C LEU A 91 -15.18 8.97 3.71
N ALA A 92 -16.20 8.53 2.97
CA ALA A 92 -16.86 7.25 3.22
C ALA A 92 -15.92 6.06 3.03
N LEU A 93 -15.12 6.05 1.95
CA LEU A 93 -14.13 5.00 1.69
C LEU A 93 -13.03 4.99 2.77
N LYS A 94 -12.51 6.18 3.13
CA LYS A 94 -11.53 6.32 4.21
C LYS A 94 -12.05 5.75 5.52
N ALA A 95 -13.27 6.12 5.92
CA ALA A 95 -13.90 5.60 7.13
C ALA A 95 -14.04 4.07 7.11
N ALA A 96 -14.49 3.51 5.97
CA ALA A 96 -14.61 2.07 5.81
C ALA A 96 -13.26 1.35 5.93
N LEU A 97 -12.18 1.89 5.34
CA LEU A 97 -10.83 1.35 5.46
C LEU A 97 -10.27 1.44 6.90
N GLU A 98 -10.61 2.49 7.64
CA GLU A 98 -10.19 2.70 9.03
C GLU A 98 -11.07 1.96 10.05
N SER A 99 -11.96 1.08 9.57
CA SER A 99 -12.88 0.34 10.45
C SER A 99 -12.22 -0.80 11.21
N LYS A 100 -12.82 -1.14 12.35
CA LYS A 100 -12.46 -2.36 13.09
C LYS A 100 -12.65 -3.63 12.26
N GLN A 101 -13.68 -3.66 11.40
CA GLN A 101 -13.93 -4.81 10.52
C GLN A 101 -12.75 -5.05 9.58
N VAL A 102 -12.20 -3.99 8.97
CA VAL A 102 -11.01 -4.10 8.11
C VAL A 102 -9.76 -4.43 8.91
N ALA A 103 -9.57 -3.83 10.08
CA ALA A 103 -8.42 -4.13 10.94
C ALA A 103 -8.41 -5.60 11.38
N ASP A 104 -9.56 -6.14 11.80
CA ASP A 104 -9.71 -7.54 12.18
C ASP A 104 -9.44 -8.49 10.99
N PHE A 105 -9.95 -8.16 9.80
CA PHE A 105 -9.70 -8.91 8.57
C PHE A 105 -8.21 -8.98 8.24
N ILE A 106 -7.49 -7.85 8.32
CA ILE A 106 -6.05 -7.80 8.08
C ILE A 106 -5.31 -8.71 9.06
N ALA A 107 -5.62 -8.61 10.36
CA ALA A 107 -4.97 -9.38 11.40
C ALA A 107 -5.22 -10.90 11.23
N GLU A 108 -6.45 -11.29 10.90
CA GLU A 108 -6.82 -12.69 10.73
C GLU A 108 -6.23 -13.28 9.45
N LYS A 109 -6.35 -12.58 8.33
CA LYS A 109 -5.94 -13.10 7.03
C LYS A 109 -4.44 -13.16 6.87
N TYR A 110 -3.73 -12.10 7.24
CA TYR A 110 -2.31 -11.95 6.93
C TYR A 110 -1.37 -12.33 8.07
N THR A 111 -1.89 -12.53 9.29
CA THR A 111 -1.15 -13.07 10.44
C THR A 111 0.23 -12.42 10.68
N GLY A 112 0.31 -11.09 10.48
CA GLY A 112 1.52 -10.28 10.66
C GLY A 112 2.31 -9.98 9.39
N SER A 113 2.01 -10.61 8.23
CA SER A 113 2.63 -10.26 6.94
C SER A 113 2.15 -8.90 6.40
N VAL A 114 0.94 -8.49 6.80
CA VAL A 114 0.35 -7.17 6.60
C VAL A 114 -0.21 -6.72 7.94
N VAL A 115 -0.01 -5.46 8.31
CA VAL A 115 -0.41 -4.92 9.61
C VAL A 115 -1.21 -3.64 9.39
N SER A 116 -2.36 -3.52 10.07
CA SER A 116 -3.07 -2.25 10.13
C SER A 116 -2.29 -1.27 11.01
N VAL A 117 -2.13 -0.05 10.52
CA VAL A 117 -1.52 1.08 11.26
C VAL A 117 -2.57 2.01 11.85
N VAL A 118 -3.84 1.67 11.76
CA VAL A 118 -4.95 2.44 12.32
C VAL A 118 -4.97 2.23 13.83
N GLU A 119 -4.60 3.25 14.60
CA GLU A 119 -4.49 3.15 16.08
C GLU A 119 -5.84 3.01 16.77
N ASN A 120 -6.87 3.67 16.24
CA ASN A 120 -8.22 3.70 16.82
C ASN A 120 -9.27 3.34 15.75
N PRO A 121 -9.41 2.06 15.39
CA PRO A 121 -10.36 1.63 14.40
C PRO A 121 -11.80 1.96 14.81
N THR A 122 -12.60 2.49 13.86
CA THR A 122 -13.97 2.94 14.07
C THR A 122 -15.00 1.88 13.65
N ASP A 123 -16.27 2.25 13.65
CA ASP A 123 -17.35 1.44 13.08
C ASP A 123 -17.38 1.44 11.54
N GLY A 124 -16.58 2.31 10.90
CA GLY A 124 -16.42 2.38 9.45
C GLY A 124 -17.30 3.41 8.77
N TYR A 125 -17.92 4.32 9.54
CA TYR A 125 -18.78 5.38 9.00
C TYR A 125 -18.28 6.77 9.42
N ASP A 126 -18.36 7.72 8.49
CA ASP A 126 -18.08 9.13 8.75
C ASP A 126 -19.39 9.87 8.94
N ALA A 127 -19.59 10.45 10.13
CA ALA A 127 -20.82 11.16 10.47
C ALA A 127 -21.06 12.46 9.66
N SER A 128 -20.06 12.96 8.95
CA SER A 128 -20.18 14.12 8.07
C SER A 128 -20.72 13.77 6.68
N VAL A 129 -20.79 12.47 6.33
CA VAL A 129 -21.28 11.99 5.04
C VAL A 129 -22.76 11.67 5.12
N ASP A 130 -23.54 12.24 4.21
CA ASP A 130 -24.96 11.89 4.03
C ASP A 130 -25.06 10.68 3.09
N TYR A 131 -25.01 9.49 3.67
CA TYR A 131 -25.05 8.23 2.91
C TYR A 131 -26.38 8.04 2.17
N ASP A 132 -27.49 8.49 2.74
CA ASP A 132 -28.81 8.34 2.13
C ASP A 132 -28.97 9.24 0.90
N ALA A 133 -28.47 10.48 0.96
CA ALA A 133 -28.52 11.42 -0.15
C ALA A 133 -27.65 10.95 -1.35
N LEU A 134 -26.62 10.15 -1.09
CA LEU A 134 -25.67 9.66 -2.08
C LEU A 134 -25.86 8.15 -2.37
N LYS A 135 -27.03 7.61 -2.03
CA LYS A 135 -27.33 6.19 -2.26
C LYS A 135 -27.27 5.84 -3.75
N GLY A 136 -26.57 4.76 -4.07
CA GLY A 136 -26.32 4.35 -5.46
C GLY A 136 -25.04 4.91 -6.06
N GLU A 137 -24.26 5.68 -5.29
CA GLU A 137 -22.93 6.14 -5.71
C GLU A 137 -21.96 4.97 -5.94
N THR A 138 -21.08 5.18 -6.89
CA THR A 138 -19.97 4.28 -7.17
C THR A 138 -18.66 4.98 -6.84
N ILE A 139 -17.80 4.29 -6.12
CA ILE A 139 -16.42 4.70 -5.84
C ILE A 139 -15.50 3.79 -6.62
N SER A 140 -14.63 4.36 -7.45
CA SER A 140 -13.63 3.60 -8.22
C SER A 140 -12.25 3.72 -7.58
N VAL A 141 -11.54 2.57 -7.45
CA VAL A 141 -10.21 2.53 -6.83
C VAL A 141 -9.26 1.68 -7.63
N ALA A 142 -8.08 2.23 -7.94
CA ALA A 142 -6.96 1.49 -8.50
C ALA A 142 -6.13 0.87 -7.37
N ALA A 143 -5.83 -0.43 -7.43
CA ALA A 143 -5.13 -1.14 -6.36
C ALA A 143 -4.24 -2.26 -6.89
N SER A 144 -3.24 -2.67 -6.11
CA SER A 144 -2.57 -3.95 -6.36
C SER A 144 -3.49 -5.11 -5.95
N PRO A 145 -3.39 -6.28 -6.58
CA PRO A 145 -4.27 -7.41 -6.28
C PRO A 145 -4.24 -7.82 -4.81
N THR A 146 -3.05 -8.07 -4.27
CA THR A 146 -2.84 -8.47 -2.87
C THR A 146 -1.82 -7.55 -2.21
N PRO A 147 -2.05 -7.06 -1.00
CA PRO A 147 -3.23 -7.25 -0.13
C PRO A 147 -4.35 -6.23 -0.40
N HIS A 148 -4.13 -5.22 -1.26
CA HIS A 148 -4.90 -4.00 -1.32
C HIS A 148 -6.33 -4.22 -1.85
N ALA A 149 -6.50 -4.91 -2.99
CA ALA A 149 -7.83 -5.22 -3.52
C ALA A 149 -8.63 -6.11 -2.56
N GLU A 150 -7.97 -7.02 -1.85
CA GLU A 150 -8.62 -7.87 -0.85
C GLU A 150 -9.10 -7.07 0.38
N ILE A 151 -8.32 -6.08 0.83
CA ILE A 151 -8.69 -5.15 1.91
C ILE A 151 -9.86 -4.25 1.45
N LEU A 152 -9.82 -3.75 0.22
CA LEU A 152 -10.90 -2.98 -0.37
C LEU A 152 -12.19 -3.80 -0.48
N ALA A 153 -12.11 -5.09 -0.81
CA ALA A 153 -13.27 -5.98 -0.83
C ALA A 153 -13.92 -6.13 0.55
N GLU A 154 -13.15 -6.02 1.63
CA GLU A 154 -13.70 -6.01 2.98
C GLU A 154 -14.37 -4.67 3.30
N ALA A 155 -13.75 -3.54 2.95
CA ALA A 155 -14.34 -2.21 3.07
C ALA A 155 -15.63 -2.06 2.26
N ALA A 156 -15.69 -2.67 1.07
CA ALA A 156 -16.86 -2.67 0.20
C ALA A 156 -18.12 -3.23 0.89
N LYS A 157 -17.96 -4.18 1.82
CA LYS A 157 -19.08 -4.75 2.58
C LYS A 157 -19.76 -3.72 3.49
N LEU A 158 -19.02 -2.73 4.01
CA LEU A 158 -19.55 -1.63 4.79
C LEU A 158 -20.31 -0.66 3.89
N LEU A 159 -19.70 -0.23 2.80
CA LEU A 159 -20.28 0.69 1.83
C LEU A 159 -21.56 0.11 1.21
N ALA A 160 -21.60 -1.19 0.93
CA ALA A 160 -22.77 -1.87 0.38
C ALA A 160 -23.98 -1.85 1.32
N LYS A 161 -23.79 -1.79 2.65
CA LYS A 161 -24.89 -1.64 3.62
C LYS A 161 -25.63 -0.31 3.44
N GLU A 162 -24.89 0.71 2.99
CA GLU A 162 -25.44 2.05 2.68
C GLU A 162 -25.92 2.18 1.23
N GLY A 163 -25.83 1.09 0.45
CA GLY A 163 -26.27 1.04 -0.94
C GLY A 163 -25.27 1.66 -1.93
N TRP A 164 -24.02 1.77 -1.55
CA TRP A 164 -22.92 2.25 -2.40
C TRP A 164 -22.16 1.08 -3.03
N THR A 165 -21.55 1.31 -4.17
CA THR A 165 -20.72 0.31 -4.86
C THR A 165 -19.25 0.74 -4.80
N LEU A 166 -18.36 -0.19 -4.47
CA LEU A 166 -16.92 -0.01 -4.61
C LEU A 166 -16.43 -0.85 -5.78
N GLU A 167 -15.91 -0.18 -6.81
CA GLU A 167 -15.32 -0.81 -7.99
C GLU A 167 -13.79 -0.75 -7.88
N VAL A 168 -13.14 -1.91 -7.92
CA VAL A 168 -11.69 -2.02 -7.82
C VAL A 168 -11.12 -2.46 -9.16
N THR A 169 -10.19 -1.66 -9.69
CA THR A 169 -9.38 -2.02 -10.87
C THR A 169 -7.98 -2.40 -10.40
N GLU A 170 -7.59 -3.63 -10.68
CA GLU A 170 -6.29 -4.16 -10.26
C GLU A 170 -5.18 -3.84 -11.27
N PHE A 171 -4.04 -3.42 -10.75
CA PHE A 171 -2.82 -3.12 -11.50
C PHE A 171 -1.63 -3.87 -10.91
N GLU A 172 -0.82 -4.47 -11.79
CA GLU A 172 0.39 -5.20 -11.39
C GLU A 172 1.63 -4.29 -11.25
N ASP A 173 1.57 -3.08 -11.79
CA ASP A 173 2.64 -2.08 -11.73
C ASP A 173 2.32 -0.93 -10.76
N TYR A 174 3.32 -0.10 -10.48
CA TYR A 174 3.18 1.03 -9.57
C TYR A 174 3.01 2.40 -10.28
N VAL A 175 3.00 2.44 -11.61
CA VAL A 175 2.89 3.68 -12.39
C VAL A 175 1.43 3.97 -12.77
N GLN A 176 0.76 2.99 -13.36
CA GLN A 176 -0.61 3.15 -13.88
C GLN A 176 -1.62 3.64 -12.83
N PRO A 177 -1.60 3.14 -11.56
CA PRO A 177 -2.56 3.60 -10.56
C PRO A 177 -2.51 5.11 -10.29
N ASN A 178 -1.34 5.74 -10.39
CA ASN A 178 -1.22 7.20 -10.23
C ASN A 178 -1.73 7.94 -11.47
N LEU A 179 -1.44 7.44 -12.67
CA LEU A 179 -1.88 8.08 -13.92
C LEU A 179 -3.40 8.11 -14.08
N VAL A 180 -4.10 7.02 -13.74
CA VAL A 180 -5.57 6.94 -13.85
C VAL A 180 -6.28 7.81 -12.82
N VAL A 181 -5.66 8.05 -11.65
CA VAL A 181 -6.18 8.98 -10.64
C VAL A 181 -5.91 10.43 -11.05
N ASP A 182 -4.71 10.75 -11.52
CA ASP A 182 -4.38 12.09 -11.99
C ASP A 182 -5.25 12.53 -13.18
N SER A 183 -5.51 11.62 -14.12
CA SER A 183 -6.44 11.88 -15.24
C SER A 183 -7.89 12.07 -14.80
N GLY A 184 -8.29 11.61 -13.61
CA GLY A 184 -9.66 11.60 -13.10
C GLY A 184 -10.52 10.45 -13.67
N GLU A 185 -9.91 9.43 -14.27
CA GLU A 185 -10.60 8.22 -14.73
C GLU A 185 -11.05 7.36 -13.55
N ILE A 186 -10.23 7.28 -12.50
CA ILE A 186 -10.48 6.56 -11.25
C ILE A 186 -10.40 7.54 -10.08
N ASP A 187 -11.27 7.37 -9.07
CA ASP A 187 -11.42 8.32 -7.97
C ASP A 187 -10.23 8.34 -7.01
N ALA A 188 -9.65 7.18 -6.74
CA ALA A 188 -8.56 7.00 -5.77
C ALA A 188 -7.64 5.85 -6.14
N ASN A 189 -6.46 5.80 -5.55
CA ASN A 189 -5.66 4.58 -5.54
C ASN A 189 -5.29 4.16 -4.11
N TYR A 190 -5.07 2.85 -3.93
CA TYR A 190 -4.65 2.24 -2.68
C TYR A 190 -3.64 1.14 -2.99
N PHE A 191 -2.33 1.49 -2.98
CA PHE A 191 -1.23 0.57 -3.27
C PHE A 191 0.12 1.09 -2.78
N GLN A 192 0.24 2.39 -2.48
CA GLN A 192 1.49 3.10 -2.29
C GLN A 192 1.60 3.77 -0.91
N HIS A 193 2.79 4.25 -0.59
CA HIS A 193 3.14 5.02 0.59
C HIS A 193 3.57 6.45 0.21
N THR A 194 3.51 7.38 1.17
CA THR A 194 3.83 8.79 0.92
C THR A 194 5.19 9.01 0.25
N PRO A 195 6.31 8.39 0.68
CA PRO A 195 7.59 8.62 0.01
C PRO A 195 7.60 8.25 -1.48
N TYR A 196 6.83 7.23 -1.89
CA TYR A 196 6.73 6.88 -3.31
C TYR A 196 5.90 7.91 -4.08
N LEU A 197 4.78 8.37 -3.50
CA LEU A 197 3.94 9.39 -4.12
C LEU A 197 4.70 10.71 -4.30
N ASP A 198 5.50 11.10 -3.29
CA ASP A 198 6.32 12.32 -3.34
C ASP A 198 7.41 12.25 -4.43
N ASP A 199 7.99 11.07 -4.66
CA ASP A 199 9.00 10.85 -5.70
C ASP A 199 8.38 10.76 -7.11
N PHE A 200 7.11 10.33 -7.20
CA PHE A 200 6.37 10.21 -8.46
C PHE A 200 5.94 11.57 -9.02
N ASN A 201 5.63 12.56 -8.17
CA ASN A 201 5.16 13.90 -8.53
C ASN A 201 6.33 14.86 -8.82
#